data_8f0604262b35d3327c4c08a5bcc31a2f
#
_entry.id   8f0604262b35d3327c4c08a5bcc31a2f
#
_cell.length_a   1.000
_cell.length_b   1.000
_cell.length_c   1.000
_cell.angle_alpha   90.00
_cell.angle_beta   90.00
_cell.angle_gamma   90.00
#
_symmetry.space_group_name_H-M   'P 1'
#
loop_
_entity.id
_entity.type
_entity.pdbx_description
1 polymer ?
#
loop_
_entity_poly.entity_id
_entity_poly.type
_entity_poly.pdbx_seq_one_letter_code
_entity_poly.pdbx_strand_id
1 'polypeptide(L)'
;MVSDRIVIDTVVGKYADHCPLYRQSAMLERDSGVELSRQTLDDWVMRVGELLAPLAERLRQELLGGSYLQADETPVGVQMHDGRGSNHLAYLWQYGRPQGAVVFEFRMGRGREGPKRFLGNFNGLLQSDGYAVYDSVGGPKMVHACCWSHARRKFIEAVKLHPGDAAAVRLVTHIDALFAIDAEACLAKLDQAARHALRSQKAPALLEEIQAAMTAARATALPASALAPKPRITRWRFGRNSHASCNTRNWS
;
A
#
# COMPACT_ATOMS: atom_id res chain seq x y z
N MET A 1 32.73 -3.16 -26.17
CA MET A 1 31.80 -4.17 -25.64
C MET A 1 31.71 -3.91 -24.16
N VAL A 2 30.51 -3.73 -23.63
CA VAL A 2 30.27 -3.47 -22.20
C VAL A 2 30.07 -4.82 -21.50
N SER A 3 30.64 -5.03 -20.32
CA SER A 3 30.42 -6.26 -19.58
C SER A 3 29.06 -6.21 -18.84
N ASP A 4 28.43 -7.37 -18.70
CA ASP A 4 27.17 -7.48 -17.94
C ASP A 4 27.33 -6.99 -16.48
N ARG A 5 28.53 -7.13 -15.93
CA ARG A 5 28.84 -6.72 -14.57
C ARG A 5 28.58 -5.23 -14.32
N ILE A 6 29.06 -4.34 -15.19
CA ILE A 6 28.86 -2.90 -14.98
C ILE A 6 27.39 -2.50 -15.14
N VAL A 7 26.64 -3.20 -16.00
CA VAL A 7 25.19 -3.00 -16.14
C VAL A 7 24.47 -3.42 -14.86
N ILE A 8 24.82 -4.58 -14.30
CA ILE A 8 24.27 -5.06 -13.03
C ILE A 8 24.60 -4.08 -11.91
N ASP A 9 25.87 -3.68 -11.78
CA ASP A 9 26.30 -2.74 -10.74
C ASP A 9 25.60 -1.39 -10.86
N THR A 10 25.32 -0.93 -12.10
CA THR A 10 24.52 0.30 -12.32
C THR A 10 23.09 0.17 -11.80
N VAL A 11 22.43 -0.94 -12.08
CA VAL A 11 21.04 -1.17 -11.64
C VAL A 11 20.99 -1.36 -10.11
N VAL A 12 21.89 -2.16 -9.54
CA VAL A 12 21.99 -2.36 -8.08
C VAL A 12 22.29 -1.03 -7.39
N GLY A 13 23.29 -0.28 -7.87
CA GLY A 13 23.64 1.03 -7.32
C GLY A 13 22.46 2.00 -7.33
N LYS A 14 21.64 1.99 -8.39
CA LYS A 14 20.45 2.86 -8.49
C LYS A 14 19.33 2.47 -7.52
N TYR A 15 18.99 1.19 -7.42
CA TYR A 15 17.78 0.73 -6.72
C TYR A 15 18.02 0.17 -5.31
N ALA A 16 19.17 -0.47 -5.06
CA ALA A 16 19.52 -0.98 -3.75
C ALA A 16 20.31 0.03 -2.91
N ASP A 17 21.26 0.75 -3.54
CA ASP A 17 22.12 1.70 -2.84
C ASP A 17 21.62 3.15 -2.95
N HIS A 18 20.48 3.37 -3.62
CA HIS A 18 19.89 4.69 -3.83
C HIS A 18 20.84 5.72 -4.46
N CYS A 19 21.83 5.27 -5.26
CA CYS A 19 22.81 6.11 -5.93
C CYS A 19 22.28 6.61 -7.28
N PRO A 20 22.02 7.92 -7.47
CA PRO A 20 21.53 8.45 -8.72
C PRO A 20 22.55 8.24 -9.88
N LEU A 21 22.05 8.06 -11.11
CA LEU A 21 22.90 7.77 -12.28
C LEU A 21 23.95 8.84 -12.54
N TYR A 22 23.66 10.13 -12.32
CA TYR A 22 24.65 11.20 -12.47
C TYR A 22 25.82 11.06 -11.50
N ARG A 23 25.56 10.56 -10.28
CA ARG A 23 26.62 10.31 -9.29
C ARG A 23 27.43 9.07 -9.66
N GLN A 24 26.77 8.02 -10.15
CA GLN A 24 27.45 6.82 -10.66
C GLN A 24 28.38 7.16 -11.83
N SER A 25 27.93 8.02 -12.79
CA SER A 25 28.75 8.52 -13.88
C SER A 25 30.01 9.23 -13.37
N ALA A 26 29.86 10.15 -12.42
CA ALA A 26 31.01 10.86 -11.81
C ALA A 26 31.96 9.95 -11.01
N MET A 27 31.41 8.90 -10.35
CA MET A 27 32.22 7.92 -9.64
C MET A 27 33.05 7.07 -10.61
N LEU A 28 32.45 6.60 -11.70
CA LEU A 28 33.16 5.82 -12.73
C LEU A 28 34.30 6.61 -13.36
N GLU A 29 34.06 7.86 -13.69
CA GLU A 29 35.11 8.77 -14.21
C GLU A 29 36.24 8.95 -13.19
N ARG A 30 35.91 9.31 -11.95
CA ARG A 30 36.91 9.55 -10.87
C ARG A 30 37.73 8.30 -10.53
N ASP A 31 37.07 7.15 -10.40
CA ASP A 31 37.69 5.96 -9.79
C ASP A 31 38.35 5.06 -10.85
N SER A 32 37.90 5.10 -12.09
CA SER A 32 38.32 4.20 -13.16
C SER A 32 38.75 4.92 -14.46
N GLY A 33 38.62 6.25 -14.51
CA GLY A 33 38.88 7.03 -15.74
C GLY A 33 37.90 6.70 -16.88
N VAL A 34 36.75 6.07 -16.58
CA VAL A 34 35.77 5.69 -17.59
C VAL A 34 34.66 6.72 -17.65
N GLU A 35 34.61 7.44 -18.76
CA GLU A 35 33.56 8.42 -19.03
C GLU A 35 32.32 7.71 -19.61
N LEU A 36 31.26 7.60 -18.81
CA LEU A 36 29.95 7.12 -19.23
C LEU A 36 28.90 8.19 -18.98
N SER A 37 28.17 8.55 -20.02
CA SER A 37 27.11 9.56 -19.88
C SER A 37 25.96 9.01 -19.02
N ARG A 38 25.27 9.92 -18.30
CA ARG A 38 24.04 9.58 -17.58
C ARG A 38 23.01 8.90 -18.51
N GLN A 39 22.92 9.35 -19.76
CA GLN A 39 22.01 8.78 -20.75
C GLN A 39 22.34 7.31 -21.04
N THR A 40 23.62 6.98 -21.21
CA THR A 40 24.06 5.59 -21.40
C THR A 40 23.66 4.69 -20.24
N LEU A 41 23.86 5.17 -19.00
CA LEU A 41 23.46 4.42 -17.80
C LEU A 41 21.93 4.28 -17.72
N ASP A 42 21.18 5.31 -18.11
CA ASP A 42 19.71 5.27 -18.13
C ASP A 42 19.20 4.27 -19.18
N ASP A 43 19.76 4.25 -20.38
CA ASP A 43 19.44 3.27 -21.42
C ASP A 43 19.66 1.82 -20.94
N TRP A 44 20.72 1.56 -20.18
CA TRP A 44 20.94 0.24 -19.58
C TRP A 44 19.87 -0.13 -18.56
N VAL A 45 19.52 0.81 -17.69
CA VAL A 45 18.46 0.61 -16.69
C VAL A 45 17.13 0.30 -17.38
N MET A 46 16.78 1.04 -18.44
CA MET A 46 15.56 0.81 -19.20
C MET A 46 15.53 -0.56 -19.86
N ARG A 47 16.63 -0.96 -20.52
CA ARG A 47 16.76 -2.31 -21.15
C ARG A 47 16.66 -3.45 -20.14
N VAL A 48 17.27 -3.30 -18.95
CA VAL A 48 17.14 -4.29 -17.89
C VAL A 48 15.70 -4.34 -17.39
N GLY A 49 15.01 -3.19 -17.27
CA GLY A 49 13.60 -3.13 -16.94
C GLY A 49 12.72 -3.90 -17.94
N GLU A 50 12.96 -3.72 -19.24
CA GLU A 50 12.27 -4.47 -20.30
C GLU A 50 12.55 -5.98 -20.21
N LEU A 51 13.79 -6.38 -19.95
CA LEU A 51 14.20 -7.78 -19.79
C LEU A 51 13.50 -8.45 -18.58
N LEU A 52 13.27 -7.68 -17.51
CA LEU A 52 12.62 -8.16 -16.28
C LEU A 52 11.08 -8.09 -16.33
N ALA A 53 10.50 -7.46 -17.34
CA ALA A 53 9.03 -7.33 -17.45
C ALA A 53 8.28 -8.68 -17.41
N PRO A 54 8.74 -9.78 -18.06
CA PRO A 54 8.08 -11.09 -17.95
C PRO A 54 8.09 -11.64 -16.52
N LEU A 55 9.14 -11.36 -15.73
CA LEU A 55 9.21 -11.76 -14.33
C LEU A 55 8.18 -11.00 -13.49
N ALA A 56 8.05 -9.68 -13.70
CA ALA A 56 7.03 -8.88 -13.04
C ALA A 56 5.61 -9.38 -13.35
N GLU A 57 5.34 -9.75 -14.62
CA GLU A 57 4.05 -10.33 -15.01
C GLU A 57 3.82 -11.70 -14.35
N ARG A 58 4.86 -12.54 -14.23
CA ARG A 58 4.76 -13.82 -13.52
C ARG A 58 4.43 -13.62 -12.04
N LEU A 59 5.07 -12.65 -11.38
CA LEU A 59 4.77 -12.29 -9.99
C LEU A 59 3.33 -11.77 -9.84
N ARG A 60 2.85 -10.96 -10.80
CA ARG A 60 1.45 -10.52 -10.85
C ARG A 60 0.49 -11.71 -10.92
N GLN A 61 0.74 -12.67 -11.81
CA GLN A 61 -0.08 -13.88 -11.93
C GLN A 61 -0.09 -14.70 -10.62
N GLU A 62 1.05 -14.84 -9.97
CA GLU A 62 1.15 -15.50 -8.67
C GLU A 62 0.32 -14.79 -7.59
N LEU A 63 0.36 -13.45 -7.53
CA LEU A 63 -0.47 -12.66 -6.63
C LEU A 63 -1.96 -12.88 -6.89
N LEU A 64 -2.38 -12.83 -8.16
CA LEU A 64 -3.79 -12.98 -8.56
C LEU A 64 -4.31 -14.41 -8.38
N GLY A 65 -3.46 -15.41 -8.34
CA GLY A 65 -3.80 -16.79 -7.99
C GLY A 65 -4.11 -17.02 -6.52
N GLY A 66 -3.81 -16.04 -5.66
CA GLY A 66 -4.08 -16.11 -4.22
C GLY A 66 -5.50 -15.69 -3.84
N SER A 67 -5.84 -15.85 -2.57
CA SER A 67 -7.15 -15.44 -2.01
C SER A 67 -7.15 -14.08 -1.32
N TYR A 68 -5.99 -13.45 -1.16
CA TYR A 68 -5.81 -12.18 -0.44
C TYR A 68 -4.75 -11.31 -1.11
N LEU A 69 -5.07 -10.04 -1.28
CA LEU A 69 -4.19 -9.03 -1.86
C LEU A 69 -4.33 -7.70 -1.11
N GLN A 70 -3.22 -7.00 -0.94
CA GLN A 70 -3.18 -5.62 -0.50
C GLN A 70 -2.86 -4.71 -1.67
N ALA A 71 -3.52 -3.54 -1.72
CA ALA A 71 -3.26 -2.52 -2.71
C ALA A 71 -3.18 -1.14 -2.04
N ASP A 72 -2.25 -0.34 -2.52
CA ASP A 72 -2.06 1.05 -2.11
C ASP A 72 -1.46 1.85 -3.28
N GLU A 73 -1.55 3.18 -3.26
CA GLU A 73 -0.92 4.03 -4.26
C GLU A 73 -0.21 5.22 -3.62
N THR A 74 1.01 5.47 -4.08
CA THR A 74 1.85 6.58 -3.62
C THR A 74 1.98 7.62 -4.74
N PRO A 75 1.72 8.91 -4.47
CA PRO A 75 1.91 9.97 -5.45
C PRO A 75 3.40 10.18 -5.73
N VAL A 76 3.74 10.38 -7.01
CA VAL A 76 5.10 10.65 -7.49
C VAL A 76 5.07 11.87 -8.41
N GLY A 77 5.89 12.89 -8.10
CA GLY A 77 6.07 14.04 -8.96
C GLY A 77 6.94 13.70 -10.18
N VAL A 78 6.40 13.85 -11.39
CA VAL A 78 7.10 13.61 -12.63
C VAL A 78 7.35 14.93 -13.34
N GLN A 79 8.61 15.22 -13.66
CA GLN A 79 8.97 16.38 -14.45
C GLN A 79 8.51 16.18 -15.89
N MET A 80 7.69 17.10 -16.38
CA MET A 80 7.21 17.08 -17.75
C MET A 80 7.96 18.13 -18.58
N HIS A 81 8.24 17.80 -19.85
CA HIS A 81 8.87 18.72 -20.81
C HIS A 81 7.82 19.41 -21.70
N ASP A 82 6.62 19.66 -21.17
CA ASP A 82 5.47 20.22 -21.89
C ASP A 82 5.26 21.73 -21.66
N GLY A 83 6.28 22.41 -21.09
CA GLY A 83 6.24 23.84 -20.80
C GLY A 83 5.45 24.22 -19.55
N ARG A 84 4.86 23.28 -18.82
CA ARG A 84 4.23 23.56 -17.53
C ARG A 84 5.32 23.76 -16.47
N GLY A 85 5.22 24.83 -15.69
CA GLY A 85 6.17 25.14 -14.63
C GLY A 85 6.08 24.25 -13.38
N SER A 86 5.26 23.19 -13.38
CA SER A 86 5.05 22.30 -12.26
C SER A 86 5.13 20.83 -12.65
N ASN A 87 5.57 19.98 -11.71
CA ASN A 87 5.60 18.54 -11.92
C ASN A 87 4.17 17.98 -12.08
N HIS A 88 4.02 17.02 -13.00
CA HIS A 88 2.82 16.22 -13.10
C HIS A 88 2.72 15.22 -11.93
N LEU A 89 1.55 15.11 -11.32
CA LEU A 89 1.32 14.16 -10.23
C LEU A 89 0.94 12.79 -10.83
N ALA A 90 1.92 11.91 -10.91
CA ALA A 90 1.74 10.50 -11.26
C ALA A 90 1.64 9.62 -10.00
N TYR A 91 1.44 8.33 -10.16
CA TYR A 91 1.24 7.39 -9.06
C TYR A 91 2.01 6.10 -9.28
N LEU A 92 2.62 5.63 -8.20
CA LEU A 92 3.16 4.29 -8.09
C LEU A 92 2.14 3.42 -7.34
N TRP A 93 1.52 2.49 -8.06
CA TRP A 93 0.57 1.54 -7.51
C TRP A 93 1.33 0.32 -7.00
N GLN A 94 1.03 -0.11 -5.79
CA GLN A 94 1.62 -1.27 -5.15
C GLN A 94 0.56 -2.34 -4.96
N TYR A 95 0.88 -3.57 -5.36
CA TYR A 95 0.05 -4.75 -5.10
C TYR A 95 0.91 -5.82 -4.47
N GLY A 96 0.44 -6.40 -3.37
CA GLY A 96 1.26 -7.38 -2.66
C GLY A 96 0.46 -8.20 -1.67
N ARG A 97 1.13 -9.16 -1.06
CA ARG A 97 0.60 -9.91 0.09
C ARG A 97 1.63 -9.89 1.22
N PRO A 98 1.20 -9.96 2.49
CA PRO A 98 2.12 -10.02 3.62
C PRO A 98 3.11 -11.18 3.45
N GLN A 99 4.40 -10.89 3.65
CA GLN A 99 5.52 -11.85 3.53
C GLN A 99 5.63 -12.54 2.16
N GLY A 100 5.01 -11.98 1.12
CA GLY A 100 5.04 -12.50 -0.23
C GLY A 100 5.56 -11.50 -1.24
N ALA A 101 5.31 -11.78 -2.51
CA ALA A 101 5.68 -10.91 -3.60
C ALA A 101 4.98 -9.55 -3.52
N VAL A 102 5.64 -8.52 -4.02
CA VAL A 102 5.10 -7.18 -4.23
C VAL A 102 5.39 -6.77 -5.67
N VAL A 103 4.38 -6.26 -6.36
CA VAL A 103 4.49 -5.73 -7.72
C VAL A 103 4.12 -4.26 -7.71
N PHE A 104 4.95 -3.45 -8.35
CA PHE A 104 4.71 -2.02 -8.53
C PHE A 104 4.31 -1.73 -9.97
N GLU A 105 3.37 -0.82 -10.16
CA GLU A 105 2.92 -0.34 -11.44
C GLU A 105 2.90 1.19 -11.47
N PHE A 106 3.74 1.79 -12.32
CA PHE A 106 3.74 3.24 -12.52
C PHE A 106 2.61 3.67 -13.45
N ARG A 107 1.91 4.77 -13.10
CA ARG A 107 0.87 5.36 -13.93
C ARG A 107 0.82 6.87 -13.82
N MET A 108 0.53 7.51 -14.95
CA MET A 108 0.38 8.97 -15.02
C MET A 108 -0.86 9.50 -14.31
N GLY A 109 -1.81 8.65 -13.92
CA GLY A 109 -3.04 9.05 -13.25
C GLY A 109 -3.49 8.09 -12.18
N ARG A 110 -4.45 8.55 -11.35
CA ARG A 110 -5.04 7.81 -10.22
C ARG A 110 -6.39 7.13 -10.60
N GLY A 111 -6.64 6.96 -11.90
CA GLY A 111 -7.92 6.43 -12.39
C GLY A 111 -8.08 4.92 -12.21
N ARG A 112 -9.34 4.47 -12.32
CA ARG A 112 -9.77 3.07 -12.16
C ARG A 112 -9.14 2.10 -13.15
N GLU A 113 -8.72 2.57 -14.32
CA GLU A 113 -8.18 1.72 -15.39
C GLU A 113 -6.91 0.96 -14.96
N GLY A 114 -6.09 1.55 -14.06
CA GLY A 114 -4.95 0.88 -13.48
C GLY A 114 -5.34 -0.37 -12.70
N PRO A 115 -6.04 -0.22 -11.59
CA PRO A 115 -6.52 -1.34 -10.78
C PRO A 115 -7.36 -2.34 -11.56
N LYS A 116 -8.22 -1.88 -12.48
CA LYS A 116 -9.05 -2.75 -13.33
C LYS A 116 -8.18 -3.68 -14.20
N ARG A 117 -7.13 -3.13 -14.84
CA ARG A 117 -6.21 -3.92 -15.65
C ARG A 117 -5.37 -4.87 -14.81
N PHE A 118 -4.86 -4.39 -13.66
CA PHE A 118 -4.04 -5.22 -12.79
C PHE A 118 -4.82 -6.39 -12.22
N LEU A 119 -5.99 -6.12 -11.62
CA LEU A 119 -6.79 -7.12 -10.91
C LEU A 119 -7.54 -8.07 -11.86
N GLY A 120 -7.92 -7.62 -13.07
CA GLY A 120 -8.65 -8.45 -14.02
C GLY A 120 -9.85 -9.14 -13.38
N ASN A 121 -9.84 -10.47 -13.32
CA ASN A 121 -10.89 -11.29 -12.73
C ASN A 121 -10.54 -11.81 -11.32
N PHE A 122 -9.70 -11.11 -10.56
CA PHE A 122 -9.38 -11.48 -9.19
C PHE A 122 -10.64 -11.58 -8.33
N ASN A 123 -10.83 -12.71 -7.66
CA ASN A 123 -12.04 -13.04 -6.88
C ASN A 123 -11.78 -13.20 -5.37
N GLY A 124 -10.60 -12.79 -4.89
CA GLY A 124 -10.23 -12.88 -3.49
C GLY A 124 -10.65 -11.65 -2.68
N LEU A 125 -10.04 -11.51 -1.52
CA LEU A 125 -10.14 -10.34 -0.65
C LEU A 125 -9.07 -9.31 -1.06
N LEU A 126 -9.49 -8.13 -1.49
CA LEU A 126 -8.64 -6.97 -1.72
C LEU A 126 -8.72 -6.04 -0.52
N GLN A 127 -7.59 -5.76 0.12
CA GLN A 127 -7.49 -4.75 1.17
C GLN A 127 -6.80 -3.48 0.65
N SER A 128 -7.42 -2.31 0.86
CA SER A 128 -6.85 -1.00 0.52
C SER A 128 -7.19 0.06 1.58
N ASP A 129 -6.84 1.31 1.31
CA ASP A 129 -7.20 2.47 2.15
C ASP A 129 -8.69 2.86 2.10
N GLY A 130 -9.50 2.15 1.30
CA GLY A 130 -10.91 2.46 1.07
C GLY A 130 -11.15 3.43 -0.09
N TYR A 131 -10.16 3.66 -0.93
CA TYR A 131 -10.32 4.47 -2.14
C TYR A 131 -11.36 3.84 -3.08
N ALA A 132 -12.35 4.64 -3.47
CA ALA A 132 -13.52 4.18 -4.24
C ALA A 132 -13.17 3.60 -5.63
N VAL A 133 -11.96 3.80 -6.10
CA VAL A 133 -11.48 3.24 -7.37
C VAL A 133 -11.48 1.72 -7.36
N TYR A 134 -11.34 1.12 -6.18
CA TYR A 134 -11.34 -0.33 -6.00
C TYR A 134 -12.74 -0.96 -5.88
N ASP A 135 -13.81 -0.16 -5.78
CA ASP A 135 -15.17 -0.67 -5.51
C ASP A 135 -15.81 -1.43 -6.66
N SER A 136 -15.32 -1.24 -7.89
CA SER A 136 -15.94 -1.83 -9.08
C SER A 136 -14.88 -2.37 -10.04
N VAL A 137 -13.86 -3.00 -9.47
CA VAL A 137 -12.76 -3.66 -10.19
C VAL A 137 -12.63 -5.09 -9.71
N GLY A 138 -11.88 -5.92 -10.44
CA GLY A 138 -11.76 -7.34 -10.13
C GLY A 138 -12.96 -8.16 -10.59
N GLY A 139 -12.97 -9.42 -10.18
CA GLY A 139 -14.03 -10.36 -10.53
C GLY A 139 -15.28 -10.25 -9.65
N PRO A 140 -16.39 -10.91 -10.04
CA PRO A 140 -17.68 -10.76 -9.37
C PRO A 140 -17.75 -11.24 -7.92
N LYS A 141 -16.76 -12.05 -7.49
CA LYS A 141 -16.66 -12.55 -6.11
C LYS A 141 -15.60 -11.80 -5.28
N MET A 142 -14.96 -10.78 -5.86
CA MET A 142 -13.99 -9.98 -5.13
C MET A 142 -14.68 -9.24 -3.99
N VAL A 143 -14.04 -9.29 -2.81
CA VAL A 143 -14.47 -8.53 -1.63
C VAL A 143 -13.46 -7.42 -1.37
N HIS A 144 -13.88 -6.17 -1.46
CA HIS A 144 -13.05 -5.03 -1.08
C HIS A 144 -13.17 -4.78 0.43
N ALA A 145 -12.05 -4.76 1.13
CA ALA A 145 -11.94 -4.47 2.56
C ALA A 145 -11.07 -3.24 2.80
N CYS A 146 -11.52 -2.37 3.70
CA CYS A 146 -10.73 -1.20 4.08
C CYS A 146 -9.71 -1.53 5.17
N CYS A 147 -8.59 -0.85 5.15
CA CYS A 147 -7.52 -0.98 6.13
C CYS A 147 -7.83 -0.17 7.41
N TRP A 148 -7.82 -0.82 8.56
CA TRP A 148 -8.02 -0.16 9.85
C TRP A 148 -6.95 0.89 10.19
N SER A 149 -5.71 0.69 9.76
CA SER A 149 -4.63 1.68 9.97
C SER A 149 -4.92 2.99 9.25
N HIS A 150 -5.45 2.93 8.02
CA HIS A 150 -5.85 4.13 7.29
C HIS A 150 -7.06 4.82 7.92
N ALA A 151 -8.06 4.05 8.36
CA ALA A 151 -9.21 4.60 9.10
C ALA A 151 -8.76 5.28 10.40
N ARG A 152 -7.90 4.62 11.19
CA ARG A 152 -7.34 5.16 12.42
C ARG A 152 -6.62 6.49 12.19
N ARG A 153 -5.77 6.57 11.15
CA ARG A 153 -5.04 7.80 10.80
C ARG A 153 -5.99 8.97 10.59
N LYS A 154 -7.11 8.76 9.88
CA LYS A 154 -8.12 9.79 9.63
C LYS A 154 -8.77 10.30 10.91
N PHE A 155 -9.09 9.40 11.85
CA PHE A 155 -9.64 9.80 13.15
C PHE A 155 -8.60 10.51 14.02
N ILE A 156 -7.33 10.11 13.99
CA ILE A 156 -6.24 10.85 14.66
C ILE A 156 -6.07 12.26 14.08
N GLU A 157 -6.14 12.42 12.76
CA GLU A 157 -6.12 13.73 12.10
C GLU A 157 -7.29 14.62 12.60
N ALA A 158 -8.50 14.03 12.72
CA ALA A 158 -9.66 14.74 13.28
C ALA A 158 -9.46 15.14 14.75
N VAL A 159 -8.94 14.25 15.59
CA VAL A 159 -8.61 14.54 17.00
C VAL A 159 -7.55 15.66 17.11
N LYS A 160 -6.54 15.68 16.24
CA LYS A 160 -5.53 16.75 16.22
C LYS A 160 -6.12 18.12 15.89
N LEU A 161 -7.10 18.16 14.99
CA LEU A 161 -7.80 19.40 14.61
C LEU A 161 -8.78 19.85 15.70
N HIS A 162 -9.45 18.91 16.36
CA HIS A 162 -10.45 19.17 17.39
C HIS A 162 -10.24 18.23 18.59
N PRO A 163 -9.31 18.56 19.52
CA PRO A 163 -8.97 17.68 20.67
C PRO A 163 -10.15 17.36 21.60
N GLY A 164 -11.18 18.20 21.60
CA GLY A 164 -12.42 18.02 22.37
C GLY A 164 -13.46 17.12 21.70
N ASP A 165 -13.20 16.57 20.50
CA ASP A 165 -14.12 15.66 19.82
C ASP A 165 -14.12 14.27 20.48
N ALA A 166 -15.00 14.10 21.46
CA ALA A 166 -15.15 12.84 22.20
C ALA A 166 -15.53 11.66 21.28
N ALA A 167 -16.22 11.90 20.16
CA ALA A 167 -16.58 10.84 19.22
C ALA A 167 -15.36 10.33 18.45
N ALA A 168 -14.52 11.24 17.95
CA ALA A 168 -13.27 10.87 17.26
C ALA A 168 -12.29 10.17 18.21
N VAL A 169 -12.13 10.68 19.45
CA VAL A 169 -11.28 10.03 20.48
C VAL A 169 -11.77 8.61 20.77
N ARG A 170 -13.08 8.41 20.98
CA ARG A 170 -13.68 7.09 21.23
C ARG A 170 -13.43 6.13 20.07
N LEU A 171 -13.57 6.58 18.81
CA LEU A 171 -13.29 5.75 17.64
C LEU A 171 -11.83 5.32 17.57
N VAL A 172 -10.88 6.22 17.86
CA VAL A 172 -9.46 5.87 17.94
C VAL A 172 -9.22 4.81 19.02
N THR A 173 -9.79 5.00 20.21
CA THR A 173 -9.66 4.05 21.33
C THR A 173 -10.16 2.64 20.96
N HIS A 174 -11.34 2.52 20.35
CA HIS A 174 -11.87 1.23 19.92
C HIS A 174 -11.05 0.56 18.82
N ILE A 175 -10.52 1.34 17.86
CA ILE A 175 -9.63 0.81 16.83
C ILE A 175 -8.31 0.35 17.45
N ASP A 176 -7.77 1.07 18.43
CA ASP A 176 -6.58 0.65 19.18
C ASP A 176 -6.80 -0.65 19.94
N ALA A 177 -8.00 -0.86 20.50
CA ALA A 177 -8.39 -2.12 21.13
C ALA A 177 -8.42 -3.29 20.12
N LEU A 178 -8.83 -3.05 18.86
CA LEU A 178 -8.71 -4.08 17.79
C LEU A 178 -7.26 -4.44 17.51
N PHE A 179 -6.35 -3.45 17.45
CA PHE A 179 -4.92 -3.71 17.26
C PHE A 179 -4.30 -4.42 18.47
N ALA A 180 -4.79 -4.15 19.69
CA ALA A 180 -4.32 -4.83 20.90
C ALA A 180 -4.61 -6.34 20.87
N ILE A 181 -5.74 -6.78 20.28
CA ILE A 181 -6.03 -8.21 20.07
C ILE A 181 -4.97 -8.86 19.18
N ASP A 182 -4.55 -8.18 18.10
CA ASP A 182 -3.51 -8.69 17.22
C ASP A 182 -2.13 -8.67 17.88
N ALA A 183 -1.82 -7.65 18.69
CA ALA A 183 -0.60 -7.59 19.48
C ALA A 183 -0.53 -8.74 20.50
N GLU A 184 -1.62 -9.05 21.20
CA GLU A 184 -1.75 -10.20 22.12
C GLU A 184 -1.45 -11.51 21.38
N ALA A 185 -2.07 -11.72 20.22
CA ALA A 185 -1.84 -12.91 19.40
C ALA A 185 -0.37 -13.04 18.94
N CYS A 186 0.28 -11.91 18.63
CA CYS A 186 1.69 -11.88 18.27
C CYS A 186 2.61 -12.19 19.43
N LEU A 187 2.40 -11.57 20.59
CA LEU A 187 3.19 -11.81 21.81
C LEU A 187 3.10 -13.26 22.25
N ALA A 188 1.89 -13.84 22.20
CA ALA A 188 1.65 -15.24 22.51
C ALA A 188 2.09 -16.21 21.39
N LYS A 189 2.64 -15.70 20.27
CA LYS A 189 3.09 -16.49 19.10
C LYS A 189 2.01 -17.48 18.61
N LEU A 190 0.75 -17.07 18.66
CA LEU A 190 -0.36 -17.92 18.26
C LEU A 190 -0.27 -18.30 16.77
N ASP A 191 -0.61 -19.54 16.47
CA ASP A 191 -0.80 -19.99 15.09
C ASP A 191 -2.04 -19.36 14.44
N GLN A 192 -2.28 -19.66 13.17
CA GLN A 192 -3.38 -19.09 12.42
C GLN A 192 -4.77 -19.43 13.00
N ALA A 193 -4.96 -20.67 13.47
CA ALA A 193 -6.23 -21.14 14.01
C ALA A 193 -6.54 -20.46 15.35
N ALA A 194 -5.57 -20.44 16.28
CA ALA A 194 -5.68 -19.80 17.58
C ALA A 194 -5.88 -18.27 17.46
N ARG A 195 -5.16 -17.62 16.51
CA ARG A 195 -5.34 -16.20 16.21
C ARG A 195 -6.74 -15.91 15.67
N HIS A 196 -7.27 -16.78 14.80
CA HIS A 196 -8.64 -16.64 14.31
C HIS A 196 -9.66 -16.80 15.45
N ALA A 197 -9.47 -17.77 16.34
CA ALA A 197 -10.33 -17.99 17.52
C ALA A 197 -10.32 -16.77 18.44
N LEU A 198 -9.15 -16.22 18.77
CA LEU A 198 -9.00 -15.02 19.60
C LEU A 198 -9.74 -13.81 19.00
N ARG A 199 -9.57 -13.56 17.70
CA ARG A 199 -10.28 -12.49 17.00
C ARG A 199 -11.79 -12.71 16.98
N SER A 200 -12.24 -13.93 16.74
CA SER A 200 -13.66 -14.27 16.71
C SER A 200 -14.33 -14.10 18.07
N GLN A 201 -13.58 -14.27 19.16
CA GLN A 201 -14.06 -14.07 20.51
C GLN A 201 -14.11 -12.59 20.92
N LYS A 202 -13.03 -11.83 20.66
CA LYS A 202 -12.86 -10.47 21.22
C LYS A 202 -13.31 -9.35 20.28
N ALA A 203 -13.19 -9.51 18.95
CA ALA A 203 -13.44 -8.42 18.03
C ALA A 203 -14.91 -8.07 17.78
N PRO A 204 -15.91 -8.98 17.83
CA PRO A 204 -17.29 -8.64 17.49
C PRO A 204 -17.86 -7.49 18.34
N ALA A 205 -17.70 -7.53 19.66
CA ALA A 205 -18.18 -6.48 20.55
C ALA A 205 -17.55 -5.11 20.21
N LEU A 206 -16.23 -5.05 19.97
CA LEU A 206 -15.55 -3.83 19.57
C LEU A 206 -16.03 -3.28 18.22
N LEU A 207 -16.34 -4.18 17.27
CA LEU A 207 -16.87 -3.78 15.97
C LEU A 207 -18.29 -3.17 16.08
N GLU A 208 -19.13 -3.71 16.96
CA GLU A 208 -20.45 -3.15 17.29
C GLU A 208 -20.31 -1.75 17.94
N GLU A 209 -19.40 -1.58 18.87
CA GLU A 209 -19.10 -0.30 19.52
C GLU A 209 -18.58 0.74 18.52
N ILE A 210 -17.67 0.35 17.60
CA ILE A 210 -17.19 1.21 16.52
C ILE A 210 -18.35 1.62 15.60
N GLN A 211 -19.20 0.67 15.22
CA GLN A 211 -20.35 0.95 14.37
C GLN A 211 -21.32 1.92 15.03
N ALA A 212 -21.63 1.72 16.30
CA ALA A 212 -22.48 2.60 17.09
C ALA A 212 -21.87 4.03 17.18
N ALA A 213 -20.57 4.12 17.50
CA ALA A 213 -19.86 5.38 17.59
C ALA A 213 -19.84 6.14 16.24
N MET A 214 -19.62 5.43 15.13
CA MET A 214 -19.66 6.02 13.79
C MET A 214 -21.07 6.50 13.42
N THR A 215 -22.11 5.78 13.79
CA THR A 215 -23.50 6.18 13.54
C THR A 215 -23.84 7.43 14.33
N ALA A 216 -23.47 7.49 15.59
CA ALA A 216 -23.66 8.66 16.45
C ALA A 216 -22.90 9.90 15.92
N ALA A 217 -21.64 9.73 15.51
CA ALA A 217 -20.83 10.80 14.95
C ALA A 217 -21.44 11.40 13.65
N ARG A 218 -22.06 10.56 12.82
CA ARG A 218 -22.77 11.03 11.62
C ARG A 218 -24.02 11.85 11.93
N ALA A 219 -24.73 11.49 12.98
CA ALA A 219 -25.94 12.21 13.40
C ALA A 219 -25.62 13.61 13.94
N THR A 220 -24.41 13.85 14.45
CA THR A 220 -23.98 15.14 15.02
C THR A 220 -23.36 16.10 14.00
N ALA A 221 -23.52 15.83 12.69
CA ALA A 221 -23.09 16.71 11.60
C ALA A 221 -21.60 17.14 11.67
N LEU A 222 -20.69 16.20 11.94
CA LEU A 222 -19.27 16.44 11.69
C LEU A 222 -19.04 16.76 10.21
N PRO A 223 -18.14 17.70 9.85
CA PRO A 223 -17.86 18.05 8.47
C PRO A 223 -17.61 16.79 7.64
N ALA A 224 -18.19 16.71 6.45
CA ALA A 224 -18.08 15.55 5.56
C ALA A 224 -16.61 15.16 5.25
N SER A 225 -15.66 16.08 5.39
CA SER A 225 -14.23 15.88 5.27
C SER A 225 -13.59 15.04 6.40
N ALA A 226 -14.17 15.06 7.61
CA ALA A 226 -13.68 14.26 8.74
C ALA A 226 -14.26 12.84 8.73
N LEU A 227 -15.40 12.63 8.07
CA LEU A 227 -16.11 11.35 8.00
C LEU A 227 -16.00 10.64 6.63
N ALA A 228 -15.25 11.19 5.70
CA ALA A 228 -14.97 10.49 4.44
C ALA A 228 -13.74 9.58 4.58
N PRO A 229 -13.97 8.31 4.87
CA PRO A 229 -14.45 7.41 3.85
C PRO A 229 -15.93 7.14 4.07
N LYS A 230 -16.74 7.18 3.01
CA LYS A 230 -18.05 6.54 3.05
C LYS A 230 -17.80 5.08 3.43
N PRO A 231 -17.95 4.64 4.68
CA PRO A 231 -17.84 3.24 4.94
C PRO A 231 -19.13 2.64 4.37
N ARG A 232 -19.07 2.10 3.16
CA ARG A 232 -19.91 0.94 2.88
C ARG A 232 -19.41 -0.15 3.80
N ILE A 233 -19.80 -0.09 5.08
CA ILE A 233 -19.62 -1.13 6.09
C ILE A 233 -20.57 -2.27 5.69
N THR A 234 -20.41 -2.83 4.53
CA THR A 234 -21.17 -4.01 4.13
C THR A 234 -20.38 -5.30 4.31
N ARG A 235 -19.28 -5.32 4.97
CA ARG A 235 -18.59 -6.51 5.47
C ARG A 235 -17.15 -6.19 5.87
N TRP A 236 -16.93 -5.72 7.10
CA TRP A 236 -15.65 -5.88 7.74
C TRP A 236 -15.43 -7.38 7.98
N ARG A 237 -14.89 -8.09 7.00
CA ARG A 237 -14.39 -9.45 7.23
C ARG A 237 -12.94 -9.30 7.62
N PHE A 238 -12.59 -9.70 8.84
CA PHE A 238 -11.24 -10.10 9.13
C PHE A 238 -10.90 -11.24 8.17
N GLY A 239 -10.06 -10.95 7.17
CA GLY A 239 -9.60 -11.98 6.25
C GLY A 239 -8.95 -13.10 7.07
N ARG A 240 -9.29 -14.35 6.78
CA ARG A 240 -8.74 -15.52 7.45
C ARG A 240 -7.21 -15.59 7.39
N ASN A 241 -6.58 -14.80 6.52
CA ASN A 241 -5.16 -14.80 6.20
C ASN A 241 -4.45 -13.46 6.45
N SER A 242 -4.98 -12.54 7.26
CA SER A 242 -4.21 -11.36 7.64
C SER A 242 -3.08 -11.76 8.58
N HIS A 243 -1.96 -12.19 8.01
CA HIS A 243 -0.66 -12.12 8.67
C HIS A 243 -0.32 -10.63 8.79
N ALA A 244 -0.82 -9.97 9.82
CA ALA A 244 -0.17 -8.76 10.28
C ALA A 244 1.23 -9.20 10.70
N SER A 245 2.25 -8.85 9.91
CA SER A 245 3.63 -9.03 10.32
C SER A 245 3.79 -8.29 11.65
N CYS A 246 4.22 -9.00 12.68
CA CYS A 246 4.68 -8.43 13.94
C CYS A 246 5.96 -7.63 13.71
N ASN A 247 5.91 -6.59 12.91
CA ASN A 247 7.01 -5.66 12.78
C ASN A 247 6.77 -4.50 13.78
N THR A 248 7.07 -4.80 15.05
CA THR A 248 7.02 -3.85 16.17
C THR A 248 8.17 -2.82 16.12
N ARG A 249 8.86 -2.66 15.00
CA ARG A 249 9.86 -1.60 14.85
C ARG A 249 9.17 -0.35 14.31
N ASN A 250 9.15 0.67 15.16
CA ASN A 250 8.80 2.07 14.97
C ASN A 250 7.34 2.45 15.30
N TRP A 251 7.04 2.40 16.59
CA TRP A 251 6.07 3.31 17.20
C TRP A 251 6.76 4.01 18.39
N SER A 252 7.60 5.01 18.11
CA SER A 252 8.04 6.04 19.06
C SER A 252 7.69 7.40 18.47
#